data_531db29c351b4e638ed289e23b98a775
#
_entry.id   531db29c351b4e638ed289e23b98a775
#
_cell.length_a   1.000
_cell.length_b   1.000
_cell.length_c   1.000
_cell.angle_alpha   90.00
_cell.angle_beta   90.00
_cell.angle_gamma   90.00
#
_symmetry.space_group_name_H-M   'P 1'
#
loop_
_entity.id
_entity.type
_entity.pdbx_description
1 polymer ?
#
loop_
_entity_poly.entity_id
_entity_poly.type
_entity_poly.pdbx_seq_one_letter_code
_entity_poly.pdbx_strand_id
1 'polypeptide(L)'
;MALTDDLRRGYAPGVAPIVEIPDQTLPQMVEEVAARYPERVALDFFSRPITYAQLVDRIRRAASVLARAGVRPGDRVGLIMPNCPQHVVAILATMTLGAIAVEHNPLSPDHELEEEFARHGARVVVAWEKSLSKLSFLDRGTTVFSADLTRALPGPSQVLLRLPVKSAREKRDALSTRPPSWARSWDHAVAQSPRWLRDCPVGPDDAALLIHTGGTTGVPKAARLTHRNLLANVVQSIAWVPVLHEGAEVFYCVLPLFHAFGFTIGLFAGLRLGATVALFPKFDTTMILTSQKRLPCTFFLGVPPMYERLLATAATMDVDLSSMTFSLSGAMPLSSELASRWEEATGGLMIEGYGMTEASPIILGSPLSKDRRPGALGIPFPSTEIRIVDPEDPSRDVAPGEVGELLARGPQVFSGYWERPEETEEALFEGWLRTGDLVQVHDGFVHMADRRKEMINSSGFNVYPSQVEEAVRSMPGVRDVAVIGIPAGTSGEDVVAAIVLEAGASITLADVREWAEKSIAHYALPRQLVVMTELPRSQLGKVMRKKVREQVLGAADSAAQAIDTAAAAIRKFSDRRKED
;
A
#
# COMPACT_ATOMS: atom_id res chain seq x y z
N MET A 1 -17.83 22.39 -3.71
CA MET A 1 -17.57 23.22 -2.50
C MET A 1 -18.60 22.93 -1.41
N ALA A 2 -19.91 23.03 -1.64
CA ALA A 2 -20.91 22.80 -0.59
C ALA A 2 -20.79 21.44 0.11
N LEU A 3 -20.64 20.34 -0.62
CA LEU A 3 -20.49 19.01 -0.04
C LEU A 3 -19.27 18.88 0.88
N THR A 4 -18.10 19.36 0.42
CA THR A 4 -16.87 19.32 1.22
C THR A 4 -17.01 20.12 2.52
N ASP A 5 -17.62 21.30 2.46
CA ASP A 5 -17.81 22.14 3.65
C ASP A 5 -18.81 21.54 4.64
N ASP A 6 -19.85 20.85 4.15
CA ASP A 6 -20.79 20.13 5.00
C ASP A 6 -20.11 18.96 5.73
N LEU A 7 -19.29 18.16 5.03
CA LEU A 7 -18.57 17.05 5.63
C LEU A 7 -17.51 17.50 6.64
N ARG A 8 -16.86 18.65 6.42
CA ARG A 8 -15.87 19.24 7.37
C ARG A 8 -16.45 19.60 8.73
N ARG A 9 -17.78 19.73 8.85
CA ARG A 9 -18.43 19.91 10.16
C ARG A 9 -18.22 18.72 11.09
N GLY A 10 -17.90 17.54 10.55
CA GLY A 10 -17.54 16.34 11.29
C GLY A 10 -16.09 16.29 11.79
N TYR A 11 -15.28 17.34 11.60
CA TYR A 11 -13.90 17.36 12.06
C TYR A 11 -13.80 17.27 13.58
N ALA A 12 -12.79 16.54 14.05
CA ALA A 12 -12.47 16.52 15.46
C ALA A 12 -12.03 17.93 15.95
N PRO A 13 -12.25 18.26 17.22
CA PRO A 13 -11.78 19.52 17.79
C PRO A 13 -10.27 19.70 17.57
N GLY A 14 -9.88 20.88 17.11
CA GLY A 14 -8.48 21.23 16.83
C GLY A 14 -8.00 20.94 15.40
N VAL A 15 -8.78 20.24 14.59
CA VAL A 15 -8.45 20.02 13.17
C VAL A 15 -8.90 21.23 12.34
N ALA A 16 -7.94 21.92 11.72
CA ALA A 16 -8.22 23.04 10.84
C ALA A 16 -8.67 22.55 9.45
N PRO A 17 -9.64 23.21 8.78
CA PRO A 17 -10.10 22.80 7.44
C PRO A 17 -9.05 23.02 6.36
N ILE A 18 -8.11 23.92 6.59
CA ILE A 18 -6.99 24.26 5.69
C ILE A 18 -5.71 24.21 6.50
N VAL A 19 -4.68 23.61 5.94
CA VAL A 19 -3.33 23.56 6.50
C VAL A 19 -2.34 24.24 5.57
N GLU A 20 -1.36 24.93 6.14
CA GLU A 20 -0.25 25.51 5.40
C GLU A 20 0.77 24.44 5.06
N ILE A 21 1.11 24.30 3.78
CA ILE A 21 2.13 23.38 3.30
C ILE A 21 3.45 24.14 3.17
N PRO A 22 4.49 23.77 3.93
CA PRO A 22 5.79 24.43 3.86
C PRO A 22 6.40 24.38 2.45
N ASP A 23 7.00 25.47 2.00
CA ASP A 23 7.66 25.55 0.70
C ASP A 23 9.08 24.99 0.77
N GLN A 24 9.18 23.67 0.93
CA GLN A 24 10.44 22.93 1.10
C GLN A 24 10.37 21.52 0.52
N THR A 25 11.52 20.93 0.28
CA THR A 25 11.66 19.53 -0.11
C THR A 25 11.67 18.59 1.10
N LEU A 26 11.43 17.29 0.91
CA LEU A 26 11.52 16.30 1.99
C LEU A 26 12.91 16.24 2.66
N PRO A 27 14.05 16.29 1.92
CA PRO A 27 15.37 16.40 2.56
C PRO A 27 15.51 17.64 3.47
N GLN A 28 15.06 18.81 3.00
CA GLN A 28 15.10 20.05 3.79
C GLN A 28 14.26 19.93 5.07
N MET A 29 13.06 19.33 4.98
CA MET A 29 12.23 19.02 6.14
C MET A 29 12.99 18.16 7.17
N VAL A 30 13.65 17.08 6.73
CA VAL A 30 14.41 16.20 7.63
C VAL A 30 15.62 16.93 8.24
N GLU A 31 16.30 17.79 7.48
CA GLU A 31 17.42 18.59 7.97
C GLU A 31 16.97 19.63 9.01
N GLU A 32 15.81 20.28 8.80
CA GLU A 32 15.20 21.19 9.77
C GLU A 32 14.89 20.48 11.10
N VAL A 33 14.26 19.30 11.03
CA VAL A 33 13.97 18.49 12.23
C VAL A 33 15.27 18.03 12.91
N ALA A 34 16.28 17.63 12.14
CA ALA A 34 17.59 17.24 12.67
C ALA A 34 18.32 18.40 13.36
N ALA A 35 18.15 19.63 12.87
CA ALA A 35 18.71 20.82 13.52
C ALA A 35 18.00 21.10 14.87
N ARG A 36 16.71 20.83 14.96
CA ARG A 36 15.90 21.01 16.18
C ARG A 36 16.13 19.90 17.21
N TYR A 37 16.27 18.66 16.75
CA TYR A 37 16.36 17.46 17.59
C TYR A 37 17.58 16.57 17.25
N PRO A 38 18.83 17.06 17.22
CA PRO A 38 19.97 16.32 16.68
C PRO A 38 20.24 14.99 17.39
N GLU A 39 20.07 14.96 18.73
CA GLU A 39 20.40 13.79 19.56
C GLU A 39 19.21 12.82 19.73
N ARG A 40 18.00 13.19 19.28
CA ARG A 40 16.87 12.26 19.32
C ARG A 40 17.04 11.12 18.33
N VAL A 41 16.51 9.96 18.68
CA VAL A 41 16.50 8.79 17.79
C VAL A 41 15.52 9.03 16.67
N ALA A 42 16.02 9.08 15.43
CA ALA A 42 15.21 9.16 14.22
C ALA A 42 14.74 7.77 13.76
N LEU A 43 15.66 6.80 13.76
CA LEU A 43 15.37 5.44 13.33
C LEU A 43 15.83 4.43 14.40
N ASP A 44 15.01 3.43 14.65
CA ASP A 44 15.42 2.23 15.40
C ASP A 44 15.28 0.99 14.50
N PHE A 45 16.31 0.19 14.44
CA PHE A 45 16.31 -1.06 13.71
C PHE A 45 16.89 -2.18 14.58
N PHE A 46 16.03 -3.05 15.10
CA PHE A 46 16.42 -4.16 15.99
C PHE A 46 17.30 -3.71 17.18
N SER A 47 16.93 -2.65 17.87
CA SER A 47 17.67 -2.07 19.00
C SER A 47 18.97 -1.36 18.60
N ARG A 48 19.13 -0.99 17.35
CA ARG A 48 20.21 -0.12 16.90
C ARG A 48 19.65 1.27 16.55
N PRO A 49 19.73 2.21 17.49
CA PRO A 49 19.25 3.56 17.25
C PRO A 49 20.18 4.32 16.30
N ILE A 50 19.60 5.23 15.54
CA ILE A 50 20.26 6.21 14.68
C ILE A 50 19.65 7.55 15.01
N THR A 51 20.45 8.51 15.52
CA THR A 51 19.95 9.85 15.84
C THR A 51 19.68 10.65 14.57
N TYR A 52 18.91 11.76 14.67
CA TYR A 52 18.66 12.65 13.55
C TYR A 52 19.96 13.21 12.97
N ALA A 53 20.91 13.62 13.82
CA ALA A 53 22.24 14.07 13.37
C ALA A 53 23.00 12.98 12.60
N GLN A 54 22.96 11.73 13.08
CA GLN A 54 23.58 10.59 12.41
C GLN A 54 22.87 10.24 11.11
N LEU A 55 21.54 10.37 11.06
CA LEU A 55 20.78 10.14 9.84
C LEU A 55 21.17 11.13 8.75
N VAL A 56 21.19 12.42 9.05
CA VAL A 56 21.63 13.47 8.09
C VAL A 56 23.07 13.26 7.65
N ASP A 57 24.01 12.90 8.55
CA ASP A 57 25.39 12.57 8.17
C ASP A 57 25.44 11.43 7.14
N ARG A 58 24.68 10.35 7.37
CA ARG A 58 24.62 9.21 6.45
C ARG A 58 23.99 9.58 5.12
N ILE A 59 22.90 10.37 5.11
CA ILE A 59 22.25 10.88 3.90
C ILE A 59 23.25 11.67 3.07
N ARG A 60 23.97 12.61 3.67
CA ARG A 60 24.94 13.46 2.95
C ARG A 60 26.14 12.65 2.43
N ARG A 61 26.59 11.61 3.12
CA ARG A 61 27.61 10.67 2.60
C ARG A 61 27.09 9.83 1.45
N ALA A 62 25.87 9.31 1.57
CA ALA A 62 25.22 8.53 0.54
C ALA A 62 24.95 9.36 -0.73
N ALA A 63 24.56 10.63 -0.60
CA ALA A 63 24.45 11.56 -1.71
C ALA A 63 25.79 11.72 -2.47
N SER A 64 26.93 11.79 -1.76
CA SER A 64 28.25 11.78 -2.41
C SER A 64 28.53 10.48 -3.19
N VAL A 65 28.08 9.33 -2.69
CA VAL A 65 28.22 8.05 -3.41
C VAL A 65 27.43 8.08 -4.71
N LEU A 66 26.15 8.49 -4.65
CA LEU A 66 25.27 8.56 -5.83
C LEU A 66 25.77 9.60 -6.84
N ALA A 67 26.22 10.78 -6.39
CA ALA A 67 26.80 11.81 -7.27
C ALA A 67 28.05 11.32 -8.01
N ARG A 68 28.93 10.55 -7.34
CA ARG A 68 30.09 9.91 -7.98
C ARG A 68 29.69 8.78 -8.93
N ALA A 69 28.57 8.13 -8.70
CA ALA A 69 28.00 7.15 -9.64
C ALA A 69 27.35 7.80 -10.87
N GLY A 70 27.34 9.14 -10.92
CA GLY A 70 26.86 9.92 -12.07
C GLY A 70 25.44 10.47 -11.92
N VAL A 71 24.77 10.26 -10.78
CA VAL A 71 23.42 10.78 -10.54
C VAL A 71 23.40 12.31 -10.59
N ARG A 72 22.44 12.86 -11.32
CA ARG A 72 22.19 14.28 -11.51
C ARG A 72 20.73 14.61 -11.16
N PRO A 73 20.37 15.89 -10.97
CA PRO A 73 18.97 16.29 -10.80
C PRO A 73 18.09 15.75 -11.93
N GLY A 74 16.93 15.23 -11.59
CA GLY A 74 15.97 14.61 -12.52
C GLY A 74 16.29 13.17 -12.93
N ASP A 75 17.46 12.63 -12.59
CA ASP A 75 17.76 11.21 -12.82
C ASP A 75 16.93 10.32 -11.89
N ARG A 76 16.69 9.08 -12.31
CA ARG A 76 15.99 8.04 -11.53
C ARG A 76 17.01 7.13 -10.87
N VAL A 77 16.78 6.84 -9.60
CA VAL A 77 17.55 5.85 -8.84
C VAL A 77 16.60 4.74 -8.40
N GLY A 78 16.84 3.52 -8.89
CA GLY A 78 16.03 2.35 -8.51
C GLY A 78 16.36 1.88 -7.09
N LEU A 79 15.34 1.71 -6.26
CA LEU A 79 15.46 1.25 -4.87
C LEU A 79 14.69 -0.05 -4.70
N ILE A 80 15.40 -1.13 -4.30
CA ILE A 80 14.81 -2.47 -4.18
C ILE A 80 15.18 -3.04 -2.81
N MET A 81 14.49 -2.57 -1.78
CA MET A 81 14.84 -2.91 -0.40
C MET A 81 13.60 -3.08 0.48
N PRO A 82 13.65 -3.95 1.50
CA PRO A 82 12.67 -3.91 2.59
C PRO A 82 12.95 -2.69 3.48
N ASN A 83 12.03 -2.43 4.41
CA ASN A 83 12.21 -1.36 5.40
C ASN A 83 13.48 -1.59 6.22
N CYS A 84 14.46 -0.73 6.04
CA CYS A 84 15.74 -0.75 6.76
C CYS A 84 16.39 0.64 6.73
N PRO A 85 17.37 0.92 7.60
CA PRO A 85 18.06 2.20 7.61
C PRO A 85 18.75 2.56 6.29
N GLN A 86 19.29 1.56 5.58
CA GLN A 86 19.93 1.77 4.27
C GLN A 86 18.91 2.27 3.24
N HIS A 87 17.66 1.78 3.29
CA HIS A 87 16.59 2.21 2.41
C HIS A 87 16.25 3.69 2.63
N VAL A 88 15.98 4.08 3.89
CA VAL A 88 15.69 5.47 4.26
C VAL A 88 16.83 6.41 3.83
N VAL A 89 18.07 6.01 4.06
CA VAL A 89 19.25 6.78 3.63
C VAL A 89 19.33 6.90 2.12
N ALA A 90 19.04 5.82 1.37
CA ALA A 90 19.09 5.85 -0.09
C ALA A 90 17.98 6.73 -0.70
N ILE A 91 16.75 6.68 -0.15
CA ILE A 91 15.64 7.56 -0.52
C ILE A 91 16.05 9.02 -0.40
N LEU A 92 16.43 9.41 0.82
CA LEU A 92 16.75 10.81 1.12
C LEU A 92 18.02 11.30 0.43
N ALA A 93 19.02 10.44 0.24
CA ALA A 93 20.23 10.78 -0.52
C ALA A 93 19.93 11.03 -2.00
N THR A 94 19.03 10.24 -2.59
CA THR A 94 18.56 10.45 -3.96
C THR A 94 17.88 11.80 -4.10
N MET A 95 16.95 12.10 -3.21
CA MET A 95 16.20 13.35 -3.19
C MET A 95 17.10 14.56 -2.87
N THR A 96 18.15 14.40 -2.05
CA THR A 96 19.15 15.47 -1.75
C THR A 96 19.89 15.92 -3.00
N LEU A 97 20.06 15.04 -3.99
CA LEU A 97 20.67 15.40 -5.28
C LEU A 97 19.65 15.98 -6.28
N GLY A 98 18.38 16.10 -5.91
CA GLY A 98 17.31 16.47 -6.83
C GLY A 98 16.98 15.36 -7.82
N ALA A 99 17.37 14.13 -7.53
CA ALA A 99 17.03 12.95 -8.30
C ALA A 99 15.76 12.29 -7.76
N ILE A 100 15.14 11.44 -8.57
CA ILE A 100 13.86 10.80 -8.30
C ILE A 100 14.09 9.41 -7.74
N ALA A 101 13.59 9.13 -6.54
CA ALA A 101 13.57 7.79 -5.98
C ALA A 101 12.51 6.95 -6.74
N VAL A 102 12.88 5.75 -7.19
CA VAL A 102 11.94 4.82 -7.83
C VAL A 102 11.85 3.58 -6.97
N GLU A 103 10.69 3.41 -6.36
CA GLU A 103 10.44 2.34 -5.41
C GLU A 103 9.99 1.06 -6.10
N HIS A 104 10.64 -0.04 -5.75
CA HIS A 104 10.33 -1.38 -6.24
C HIS A 104 10.13 -2.36 -5.09
N ASN A 105 9.20 -3.27 -5.28
CA ASN A 105 8.99 -4.35 -4.35
C ASN A 105 10.09 -5.41 -4.48
N PRO A 106 10.89 -5.67 -3.43
CA PRO A 106 11.96 -6.68 -3.47
C PRO A 106 11.46 -8.11 -3.68
N LEU A 107 10.15 -8.34 -3.54
CA LEU A 107 9.51 -9.64 -3.73
C LEU A 107 8.90 -9.81 -5.13
N SER A 108 8.83 -8.77 -5.96
CA SER A 108 8.32 -8.87 -7.33
C SER A 108 9.08 -9.92 -8.15
N PRO A 109 8.40 -10.60 -9.08
CA PRO A 109 9.05 -11.46 -10.07
C PRO A 109 10.03 -10.69 -10.95
N ASP A 110 10.99 -11.39 -11.53
CA ASP A 110 12.05 -10.80 -12.37
C ASP A 110 11.48 -10.04 -13.57
N HIS A 111 10.46 -10.60 -14.24
CA HIS A 111 9.83 -9.98 -15.41
C HIS A 111 9.09 -8.67 -15.07
N GLU A 112 8.44 -8.56 -13.91
CA GLU A 112 7.82 -7.31 -13.46
C GLU A 112 8.87 -6.23 -13.24
N LEU A 113 9.98 -6.58 -12.57
CA LEU A 113 11.09 -5.64 -12.35
C LEU A 113 11.71 -5.20 -13.69
N GLU A 114 11.92 -6.13 -14.63
CA GLU A 114 12.45 -5.81 -15.96
C GLU A 114 11.56 -4.80 -16.70
N GLU A 115 10.25 -5.02 -16.70
CA GLU A 115 9.29 -4.11 -17.29
C GLU A 115 9.27 -2.72 -16.62
N GLU A 116 9.33 -2.68 -15.28
CA GLU A 116 9.38 -1.43 -14.54
C GLU A 116 10.66 -0.65 -14.87
N PHE A 117 11.82 -1.33 -14.86
CA PHE A 117 13.10 -0.71 -15.18
C PHE A 117 13.19 -0.19 -16.62
N ALA A 118 12.63 -0.93 -17.59
CA ALA A 118 12.57 -0.50 -18.97
C ALA A 118 11.84 0.84 -19.15
N ARG A 119 10.86 1.13 -18.27
CA ARG A 119 10.03 2.35 -18.35
C ARG A 119 10.68 3.58 -17.74
N HIS A 120 11.30 3.46 -16.58
CA HIS A 120 11.89 4.62 -15.90
C HIS A 120 13.37 4.82 -16.21
N GLY A 121 14.05 3.82 -16.77
CA GLY A 121 15.42 3.92 -17.28
C GLY A 121 16.46 4.28 -16.23
N ALA A 122 16.30 3.87 -14.96
CA ALA A 122 17.27 4.14 -13.90
C ALA A 122 18.62 3.46 -14.21
N ARG A 123 19.70 4.23 -14.13
CA ARG A 123 21.08 3.76 -14.36
C ARG A 123 21.89 3.55 -13.09
N VAL A 124 21.33 3.93 -11.94
CA VAL A 124 21.90 3.67 -10.62
C VAL A 124 20.84 2.96 -9.81
N VAL A 125 21.23 1.88 -9.15
CA VAL A 125 20.33 1.03 -8.37
C VAL A 125 20.95 0.77 -7.01
N VAL A 126 20.15 0.87 -5.94
CA VAL A 126 20.51 0.41 -4.60
C VAL A 126 19.58 -0.73 -4.24
N ALA A 127 20.10 -1.93 -4.08
CA ALA A 127 19.28 -3.13 -3.90
C ALA A 127 19.73 -3.93 -2.67
N TRP A 128 18.77 -4.53 -2.01
CA TRP A 128 19.05 -5.56 -1.01
C TRP A 128 19.78 -6.74 -1.66
N GLU A 129 20.81 -7.27 -1.00
CA GLU A 129 21.64 -8.36 -1.57
C GLU A 129 20.83 -9.53 -2.10
N LYS A 130 19.74 -9.89 -1.45
CA LYS A 130 18.88 -11.02 -1.89
C LYS A 130 18.05 -10.71 -3.13
N SER A 131 17.86 -9.46 -3.50
CA SER A 131 17.17 -9.07 -4.72
C SER A 131 18.09 -9.02 -5.95
N LEU A 132 19.41 -9.07 -5.75
CA LEU A 132 20.39 -8.92 -6.83
C LEU A 132 20.30 -10.02 -7.91
N SER A 133 19.92 -11.23 -7.52
CA SER A 133 19.73 -12.35 -8.48
C SER A 133 18.63 -12.07 -9.50
N LYS A 134 17.67 -11.22 -9.17
CA LYS A 134 16.55 -10.83 -10.02
C LYS A 134 16.90 -9.73 -11.03
N LEU A 135 18.08 -9.13 -10.92
CA LEU A 135 18.51 -7.96 -11.68
C LEU A 135 19.47 -8.30 -12.81
N SER A 136 19.44 -9.54 -13.31
CA SER A 136 20.32 -10.01 -14.40
C SER A 136 20.03 -9.34 -15.74
N PHE A 137 18.85 -8.73 -15.90
CA PHE A 137 18.44 -7.99 -17.08
C PHE A 137 19.08 -6.60 -17.19
N LEU A 138 19.66 -6.06 -16.11
CA LEU A 138 20.27 -4.73 -16.12
C LEU A 138 21.50 -4.67 -17.04
N ASP A 139 21.58 -3.61 -17.81
CA ASP A 139 22.70 -3.32 -18.69
C ASP A 139 24.03 -3.20 -17.92
N ARG A 140 25.16 -3.55 -18.59
CA ARG A 140 26.52 -3.40 -18.04
C ARG A 140 26.87 -1.95 -17.68
N GLY A 141 26.15 -0.98 -18.23
CA GLY A 141 26.29 0.45 -17.91
C GLY A 141 25.60 0.87 -16.62
N THR A 142 24.75 0.02 -16.04
CA THR A 142 24.05 0.31 -14.79
C THR A 142 24.95 0.09 -13.58
N THR A 143 25.07 1.09 -12.73
CA THR A 143 25.80 0.97 -11.46
C THR A 143 24.87 0.43 -10.38
N VAL A 144 25.22 -0.72 -9.81
CA VAL A 144 24.42 -1.37 -8.75
C VAL A 144 25.18 -1.40 -7.45
N PHE A 145 24.52 -0.93 -6.39
CA PHE A 145 24.97 -1.02 -5.02
C PHE A 145 24.19 -2.09 -4.27
N SER A 146 24.92 -2.93 -3.52
CA SER A 146 24.37 -3.99 -2.67
C SER A 146 24.27 -3.53 -1.21
N ALA A 147 23.09 -3.58 -0.61
CA ALA A 147 22.86 -3.28 0.79
C ALA A 147 22.76 -4.59 1.61
N ASP A 148 23.66 -4.72 2.60
CA ASP A 148 23.70 -5.84 3.55
C ASP A 148 22.93 -5.46 4.82
N LEU A 149 21.72 -6.00 4.98
CA LEU A 149 20.88 -5.69 6.14
C LEU A 149 21.51 -6.11 7.49
N THR A 150 22.42 -7.10 7.49
CA THR A 150 23.10 -7.51 8.72
C THR A 150 23.96 -6.40 9.30
N ARG A 151 24.46 -5.49 8.45
CA ARG A 151 25.25 -4.32 8.87
C ARG A 151 24.43 -3.26 9.59
N ALA A 152 23.11 -3.27 9.45
CA ALA A 152 22.20 -2.41 10.18
C ALA A 152 21.86 -2.94 11.59
N LEU A 153 22.19 -4.18 11.92
CA LEU A 153 21.94 -4.77 13.22
C LEU A 153 22.93 -4.28 14.29
N PRO A 154 22.59 -4.40 15.60
CA PRO A 154 23.54 -4.17 16.71
C PRO A 154 24.80 -5.00 16.58
N GLY A 155 25.96 -4.45 17.02
CA GLY A 155 27.25 -5.14 16.96
C GLY A 155 27.25 -6.56 17.51
N PRO A 156 26.72 -6.81 18.72
CA PRO A 156 26.60 -8.17 19.25
C PRO A 156 25.81 -9.12 18.33
N SER A 157 24.72 -8.67 17.74
CA SER A 157 23.93 -9.46 16.80
C SER A 157 24.69 -9.79 15.52
N GLN A 158 25.50 -8.84 15.01
CA GLN A 158 26.36 -9.07 13.85
C GLN A 158 27.40 -10.19 14.14
N VAL A 159 27.97 -10.20 15.36
CA VAL A 159 28.92 -11.24 15.77
C VAL A 159 28.21 -12.59 15.88
N LEU A 160 27.04 -12.65 16.53
CA LEU A 160 26.25 -13.87 16.67
C LEU A 160 25.88 -14.50 15.33
N LEU A 161 25.53 -13.69 14.32
CA LEU A 161 25.21 -14.16 12.97
C LEU A 161 26.42 -14.79 12.25
N ARG A 162 27.65 -14.53 12.68
CA ARG A 162 28.89 -15.13 12.11
C ARG A 162 29.25 -16.47 12.72
N LEU A 163 28.59 -16.88 13.81
CA LEU A 163 28.85 -18.17 14.43
C LEU A 163 28.57 -19.33 13.46
N PRO A 164 29.38 -20.39 13.47
CA PRO A 164 29.24 -21.53 12.56
C PRO A 164 28.13 -22.52 12.99
N VAL A 165 27.04 -22.01 13.57
CA VAL A 165 25.89 -22.80 14.01
C VAL A 165 24.72 -22.64 13.02
N LYS A 166 23.88 -23.67 12.89
CA LYS A 166 22.78 -23.76 11.93
C LYS A 166 21.83 -22.56 12.07
N SER A 167 21.38 -22.26 13.29
CA SER A 167 20.43 -21.18 13.55
C SER A 167 20.98 -19.78 13.21
N ALA A 168 22.28 -19.53 13.42
CA ALA A 168 22.92 -18.27 13.03
C ALA A 168 23.02 -18.15 11.51
N ARG A 169 23.33 -19.26 10.83
CA ARG A 169 23.38 -19.31 9.36
C ARG A 169 22.01 -19.03 8.75
N GLU A 170 20.97 -19.71 9.20
CA GLU A 170 19.59 -19.50 8.72
C GLU A 170 19.12 -18.04 8.90
N LYS A 171 19.37 -17.45 10.08
CA LYS A 171 19.04 -16.04 10.33
C LYS A 171 19.84 -15.08 9.46
N ARG A 172 21.13 -15.35 9.24
CA ARG A 172 21.97 -14.55 8.34
C ARG A 172 21.47 -14.67 6.91
N ASP A 173 21.23 -15.88 6.43
CA ASP A 173 20.80 -16.16 5.05
C ASP A 173 19.38 -15.63 4.77
N ALA A 174 18.58 -15.36 5.83
CA ALA A 174 17.32 -14.63 5.70
C ALA A 174 17.52 -13.13 5.41
N LEU A 175 18.62 -12.52 5.87
CA LEU A 175 18.87 -11.08 5.81
C LEU A 175 19.90 -10.66 4.74
N SER A 176 20.79 -11.56 4.36
CA SER A 176 21.95 -11.27 3.50
C SER A 176 22.31 -12.47 2.64
N THR A 177 22.98 -12.22 1.52
CA THR A 177 23.60 -13.25 0.69
C THR A 177 24.92 -12.69 0.15
N ARG A 178 25.78 -13.54 -0.41
CA ARG A 178 27.00 -13.08 -1.03
C ARG A 178 26.67 -12.33 -2.33
N PRO A 179 26.97 -11.02 -2.40
CA PRO A 179 26.69 -10.24 -3.59
C PRO A 179 27.58 -10.70 -4.76
N PRO A 180 27.11 -10.61 -6.01
CA PRO A 180 27.91 -10.83 -7.19
C PRO A 180 29.02 -9.76 -7.30
N SER A 181 30.11 -10.10 -8.00
CA SER A 181 31.29 -9.24 -8.09
C SER A 181 31.07 -7.90 -8.84
N TRP A 182 29.99 -7.81 -9.62
CA TRP A 182 29.60 -6.58 -10.32
C TRP A 182 28.87 -5.58 -9.43
N ALA A 183 28.32 -5.99 -8.28
CA ALA A 183 27.65 -5.12 -7.33
C ALA A 183 28.65 -4.53 -6.33
N ARG A 184 28.54 -3.22 -6.06
CA ARG A 184 29.40 -2.49 -5.12
C ARG A 184 28.73 -2.44 -3.75
N SER A 185 29.49 -2.63 -2.66
CA SER A 185 28.91 -2.54 -1.32
C SER A 185 28.45 -1.11 -1.00
N TRP A 186 27.14 -0.93 -0.78
CA TRP A 186 26.53 0.33 -0.37
C TRP A 186 27.07 0.82 0.96
N ASP A 187 27.06 -0.05 1.97
CA ASP A 187 27.48 0.30 3.32
C ASP A 187 28.94 0.74 3.38
N HIS A 188 29.81 0.07 2.62
CA HIS A 188 31.22 0.42 2.54
C HIS A 188 31.42 1.75 1.80
N ALA A 189 30.75 1.95 0.68
CA ALA A 189 30.84 3.16 -0.10
C ALA A 189 30.37 4.38 0.71
N VAL A 190 29.25 4.28 1.43
CA VAL A 190 28.73 5.35 2.29
C VAL A 190 29.69 5.66 3.44
N ALA A 191 30.20 4.61 4.13
CA ALA A 191 31.11 4.80 5.26
C ALA A 191 32.41 5.54 4.89
N GLN A 192 32.91 5.35 3.66
CA GLN A 192 34.16 5.96 3.19
C GLN A 192 33.99 7.28 2.44
N SER A 193 32.76 7.68 2.13
CA SER A 193 32.51 8.89 1.36
C SER A 193 32.49 10.14 2.25
N PRO A 194 33.04 11.29 1.79
CA PRO A 194 32.82 12.56 2.46
C PRO A 194 31.35 12.97 2.38
N ARG A 195 30.96 13.92 3.21
CA ARG A 195 29.63 14.53 3.17
C ARG A 195 29.43 15.33 1.88
N TRP A 196 28.24 15.23 1.30
CA TRP A 196 27.77 16.16 0.27
C TRP A 196 27.41 17.48 0.93
N LEU A 197 27.97 18.57 0.44
CA LEU A 197 27.84 19.89 1.08
C LEU A 197 26.99 20.90 0.31
N ARG A 198 26.44 20.47 -0.85
CA ARG A 198 25.55 21.32 -1.65
C ARG A 198 24.12 21.13 -1.20
N ASP A 199 23.33 22.18 -1.31
CA ASP A 199 21.88 22.12 -1.07
C ASP A 199 21.16 21.33 -2.17
N CYS A 200 19.92 20.94 -1.89
CA CYS A 200 19.05 20.31 -2.88
C CYS A 200 18.79 21.30 -4.03
N PRO A 201 19.10 20.91 -5.28
CA PRO A 201 19.05 21.86 -6.40
C PRO A 201 17.66 22.04 -7.01
N VAL A 202 16.63 21.39 -6.42
CA VAL A 202 15.23 21.38 -6.92
C VAL A 202 14.29 21.95 -5.87
N GLY A 203 13.12 22.38 -6.33
CA GLY A 203 12.05 22.90 -5.49
C GLY A 203 11.00 21.85 -5.08
N PRO A 204 10.02 22.28 -4.30
CA PRO A 204 8.97 21.37 -3.81
C PRO A 204 8.06 20.81 -4.92
N ASP A 205 7.93 21.48 -6.06
CA ASP A 205 7.09 21.02 -7.17
C ASP A 205 7.82 20.06 -8.13
N ASP A 206 9.11 19.82 -7.90
CA ASP A 206 9.86 18.83 -8.66
C ASP A 206 9.51 17.40 -8.22
N ALA A 207 9.64 16.45 -9.16
CA ALA A 207 9.39 15.04 -8.89
C ALA A 207 10.40 14.47 -7.88
N ALA A 208 9.88 13.85 -6.83
CA ALA A 208 10.67 13.23 -5.75
C ALA A 208 10.64 11.71 -5.80
N LEU A 209 9.50 11.14 -6.22
CA LEU A 209 9.21 9.73 -6.06
C LEU A 209 8.40 9.20 -7.23
N LEU A 210 8.76 7.98 -7.68
CA LEU A 210 7.91 7.14 -8.52
C LEU A 210 7.52 5.89 -7.72
N ILE A 211 6.23 5.64 -7.63
CA ILE A 211 5.67 4.39 -7.07
C ILE A 211 4.83 3.70 -8.14
N HIS A 212 5.11 2.42 -8.38
CA HIS A 212 4.35 1.61 -9.31
C HIS A 212 2.99 1.25 -8.72
N THR A 213 1.93 1.49 -9.49
CA THR A 213 0.57 1.10 -9.12
C THR A 213 0.15 -0.12 -9.92
N GLY A 214 -0.45 -1.09 -9.26
CA GLY A 214 -1.05 -2.24 -9.92
C GLY A 214 -2.31 -1.82 -10.68
N GLY A 215 -2.15 -1.33 -11.90
CA GLY A 215 -3.27 -0.96 -12.77
C GLY A 215 -4.16 -2.17 -13.05
N THR A 216 -5.49 -1.97 -13.06
CA THR A 216 -6.47 -2.98 -13.47
C THR A 216 -6.29 -3.41 -14.93
N THR A 217 -5.58 -2.63 -15.74
CA THR A 217 -5.23 -2.92 -17.15
C THR A 217 -4.06 -3.90 -17.32
N GLY A 218 -3.40 -4.33 -16.23
CA GLY A 218 -2.32 -5.33 -16.27
C GLY A 218 -0.91 -4.77 -16.45
N VAL A 219 -0.79 -3.53 -16.90
CA VAL A 219 0.52 -2.85 -17.07
C VAL A 219 0.73 -1.89 -15.90
N PRO A 220 1.73 -2.11 -15.00
CA PRO A 220 1.99 -1.21 -13.90
C PRO A 220 2.28 0.21 -14.40
N LYS A 221 1.67 1.21 -13.78
CA LYS A 221 1.91 2.64 -14.04
C LYS A 221 2.70 3.22 -12.89
N ALA A 222 3.64 4.13 -13.16
CA ALA A 222 4.38 4.81 -12.11
C ALA A 222 3.75 6.17 -11.82
N ALA A 223 3.15 6.34 -10.64
CA ALA A 223 2.66 7.63 -10.19
C ALA A 223 3.85 8.55 -9.88
N ARG A 224 3.86 9.75 -10.47
CA ARG A 224 4.88 10.77 -10.27
C ARG A 224 4.46 11.71 -9.14
N LEU A 225 5.09 11.57 -7.98
CA LEU A 225 4.82 12.36 -6.79
C LEU A 225 5.91 13.42 -6.60
N THR A 226 5.50 14.68 -6.40
CA THR A 226 6.41 15.77 -6.11
C THR A 226 6.73 15.82 -4.61
N HIS A 227 7.78 16.56 -4.22
CA HIS A 227 8.04 16.83 -2.81
C HIS A 227 6.83 17.49 -2.15
N ARG A 228 6.16 18.43 -2.84
CA ARG A 228 4.95 19.12 -2.33
C ARG A 228 3.80 18.13 -2.12
N ASN A 229 3.54 17.23 -3.04
CA ASN A 229 2.46 16.26 -2.88
C ASN A 229 2.65 15.40 -1.62
N LEU A 230 3.85 14.87 -1.45
CA LEU A 230 4.21 14.04 -0.29
C LEU A 230 4.17 14.84 1.02
N LEU A 231 4.80 16.03 1.04
CA LEU A 231 4.81 16.88 2.23
C LEU A 231 3.42 17.38 2.60
N ALA A 232 2.57 17.67 1.61
CA ALA A 232 1.18 18.05 1.86
C ALA A 232 0.46 16.94 2.64
N ASN A 233 0.54 15.70 2.18
CA ASN A 233 -0.15 14.61 2.87
C ASN A 233 0.48 14.28 4.24
N VAL A 234 1.77 14.47 4.42
CA VAL A 234 2.44 14.43 5.74
C VAL A 234 1.83 15.45 6.70
N VAL A 235 1.74 16.72 6.27
CA VAL A 235 1.20 17.82 7.10
C VAL A 235 -0.28 17.62 7.39
N GLN A 236 -1.08 17.24 6.38
CA GLN A 236 -2.49 16.92 6.52
C GLN A 236 -2.72 15.79 7.55
N SER A 237 -1.89 14.74 7.49
CA SER A 237 -2.00 13.59 8.38
C SER A 237 -1.64 13.92 9.83
N ILE A 238 -0.63 14.76 10.05
CA ILE A 238 -0.28 15.25 11.38
C ILE A 238 -1.40 16.14 11.93
N ALA A 239 -1.93 17.06 11.13
CA ALA A 239 -3.02 17.94 11.52
C ALA A 239 -4.33 17.18 11.80
N TRP A 240 -4.52 16.00 11.18
CA TRP A 240 -5.66 15.12 11.41
C TRP A 240 -5.69 14.52 12.82
N VAL A 241 -4.52 14.38 13.44
CA VAL A 241 -4.36 13.82 14.80
C VAL A 241 -3.73 14.86 15.71
N PRO A 242 -4.50 15.89 16.14
CA PRO A 242 -3.98 17.10 16.83
C PRO A 242 -3.42 16.83 18.23
N VAL A 243 -3.48 15.60 18.70
CA VAL A 243 -2.95 15.16 20.01
C VAL A 243 -1.56 14.53 19.91
N LEU A 244 -0.94 14.47 18.72
CA LEU A 244 0.43 14.02 18.56
C LEU A 244 1.41 15.07 19.11
N HIS A 245 2.41 14.59 19.83
CA HIS A 245 3.44 15.43 20.47
C HIS A 245 4.75 15.41 19.69
N GLU A 246 5.14 16.58 19.21
CA GLU A 246 6.42 16.74 18.49
C GLU A 246 7.61 16.26 19.36
N GLY A 247 8.45 15.41 18.80
CA GLY A 247 9.63 14.85 19.45
C GLY A 247 9.36 13.75 20.49
N ALA A 248 8.11 13.33 20.75
CA ALA A 248 7.79 12.34 21.78
C ALA A 248 7.32 11.00 21.23
N GLU A 249 6.81 10.97 20.00
CA GLU A 249 6.14 9.81 19.44
C GLU A 249 7.10 8.69 19.01
N VAL A 250 6.57 7.47 18.99
CA VAL A 250 7.21 6.28 18.44
C VAL A 250 6.31 5.66 17.39
N PHE A 251 6.74 5.72 16.14
CA PHE A 251 6.03 5.18 14.98
C PHE A 251 6.57 3.79 14.64
N TYR A 252 5.68 2.81 14.48
CA TYR A 252 6.05 1.50 13.97
C TYR A 252 5.80 1.42 12.46
N CYS A 253 6.87 1.50 11.67
CA CYS A 253 6.83 1.42 10.22
C CYS A 253 6.90 -0.05 9.77
N VAL A 254 5.75 -0.73 9.82
CA VAL A 254 5.59 -2.13 9.42
C VAL A 254 5.13 -2.28 7.97
N LEU A 255 4.43 -1.27 7.45
CA LEU A 255 4.04 -1.23 6.05
C LEU A 255 5.24 -0.92 5.16
N PRO A 256 5.32 -1.54 3.97
CA PRO A 256 6.48 -1.35 3.09
C PRO A 256 6.65 0.09 2.64
N LEU A 257 7.90 0.57 2.58
CA LEU A 257 8.24 1.91 2.07
C LEU A 257 8.02 2.03 0.55
N PHE A 258 8.00 0.93 -0.18
CA PHE A 258 7.64 0.93 -1.61
C PHE A 258 6.13 1.08 -1.86
N HIS A 259 5.33 1.31 -0.83
CA HIS A 259 3.93 1.72 -0.91
C HIS A 259 3.74 3.11 -0.28
N ALA A 260 2.95 3.97 -0.95
CA ALA A 260 2.73 5.35 -0.52
C ALA A 260 2.28 5.47 0.94
N PHE A 261 1.51 4.52 1.46
CA PHE A 261 1.01 4.52 2.83
C PHE A 261 2.13 4.33 3.86
N GLY A 262 2.99 3.33 3.66
CA GLY A 262 4.19 3.13 4.50
C GLY A 262 5.19 4.27 4.34
N PHE A 263 5.38 4.75 3.11
CA PHE A 263 6.31 5.82 2.77
C PHE A 263 5.92 7.14 3.44
N THR A 264 4.75 7.67 3.13
CA THR A 264 4.33 9.00 3.57
C THR A 264 3.97 9.02 5.05
N ILE A 265 3.13 8.10 5.50
CA ILE A 265 2.62 8.11 6.88
C ILE A 265 3.57 7.36 7.82
N GLY A 266 4.00 6.16 7.43
CA GLY A 266 4.86 5.33 8.29
C GLY A 266 6.26 5.91 8.51
N LEU A 267 6.83 6.57 7.50
CA LEU A 267 8.17 7.14 7.57
C LEU A 267 8.12 8.67 7.73
N PHE A 268 7.60 9.39 6.73
CA PHE A 268 7.80 10.84 6.67
C PHE A 268 6.96 11.63 7.68
N ALA A 269 5.75 11.16 8.05
CA ALA A 269 5.00 11.81 9.12
C ALA A 269 5.73 11.65 10.48
N GLY A 270 6.29 10.46 10.75
CA GLY A 270 7.11 10.25 11.95
C GLY A 270 8.37 11.14 11.95
N LEU A 271 9.11 11.19 10.83
CA LEU A 271 10.30 12.05 10.72
C LEU A 271 9.96 13.55 10.88
N ARG A 272 8.84 14.02 10.30
CA ARG A 272 8.39 15.42 10.41
C ARG A 272 8.07 15.81 11.85
N LEU A 273 7.53 14.87 12.63
CA LEU A 273 7.22 15.05 14.06
C LEU A 273 8.45 14.96 14.97
N GLY A 274 9.66 14.70 14.45
CA GLY A 274 10.81 14.41 15.29
C GLY A 274 10.64 13.12 16.11
N ALA A 275 9.77 12.21 15.67
CA ALA A 275 9.50 10.93 16.31
C ALA A 275 10.64 9.92 16.09
N THR A 276 10.62 8.84 16.89
CA THR A 276 11.40 7.64 16.58
C THR A 276 10.61 6.74 15.63
N VAL A 277 11.15 6.44 14.46
CA VAL A 277 10.57 5.49 13.51
C VAL A 277 11.26 4.14 13.66
N ALA A 278 10.56 3.16 14.22
CA ALA A 278 11.02 1.78 14.31
C ALA A 278 10.71 1.06 12.99
N LEU A 279 11.76 0.60 12.31
CA LEU A 279 11.66 -0.04 11.00
C LEU A 279 11.58 -1.56 11.11
N PHE A 280 10.62 -2.15 10.41
CA PHE A 280 10.45 -3.60 10.34
C PHE A 280 10.54 -4.07 8.88
N PRO A 281 11.49 -4.98 8.53
CA PRO A 281 11.70 -5.41 7.15
C PRO A 281 10.55 -6.27 6.60
N LYS A 282 9.72 -6.80 7.48
CA LYS A 282 8.48 -7.53 7.18
C LYS A 282 7.53 -7.44 8.37
N PHE A 283 6.25 -7.65 8.13
CA PHE A 283 5.29 -7.84 9.21
C PHE A 283 5.51 -9.20 9.88
N ASP A 284 5.86 -9.17 11.17
CA ASP A 284 6.10 -10.35 11.99
C ASP A 284 5.68 -10.01 13.43
N THR A 285 4.62 -10.64 13.92
CA THR A 285 4.01 -10.29 15.21
C THR A 285 4.97 -10.47 16.38
N THR A 286 5.77 -11.54 16.37
CA THR A 286 6.75 -11.78 17.44
C THR A 286 7.84 -10.69 17.45
N MET A 287 8.32 -10.29 16.29
CA MET A 287 9.32 -9.23 16.15
C MET A 287 8.77 -7.88 16.65
N ILE A 288 7.54 -7.52 16.26
CA ILE A 288 6.86 -6.29 16.63
C ILE A 288 6.63 -6.25 18.15
N LEU A 289 6.07 -7.32 18.72
CA LEU A 289 5.75 -7.38 20.14
C LEU A 289 7.00 -7.48 21.03
N THR A 290 8.09 -8.07 20.52
CA THR A 290 9.40 -8.01 21.20
C THR A 290 9.93 -6.57 21.23
N SER A 291 9.76 -5.81 20.15
CA SER A 291 10.11 -4.40 20.12
C SER A 291 9.22 -3.56 21.03
N GLN A 292 7.94 -3.89 21.14
CA GLN A 292 6.97 -3.21 22.02
C GLN A 292 7.39 -3.22 23.49
N LYS A 293 7.96 -4.34 23.97
CA LYS A 293 8.50 -4.44 25.36
C LYS A 293 9.67 -3.49 25.63
N ARG A 294 10.40 -3.07 24.62
CA ARG A 294 11.61 -2.24 24.74
C ARG A 294 11.39 -0.79 24.35
N LEU A 295 10.67 -0.56 23.29
CA LEU A 295 10.39 0.74 22.68
C LEU A 295 8.88 0.85 22.45
N PRO A 296 8.09 1.20 23.46
CA PRO A 296 6.64 1.25 23.36
C PRO A 296 6.19 2.13 22.20
N CYS A 297 5.38 1.57 21.31
CA CYS A 297 4.79 2.24 20.15
C CYS A 297 3.68 3.18 20.61
N THR A 298 3.63 4.41 20.08
CA THR A 298 2.52 5.34 20.32
C THR A 298 1.60 5.44 19.11
N PHE A 299 2.16 5.26 17.90
CA PHE A 299 1.42 5.31 16.65
C PHE A 299 1.67 4.04 15.81
N PHE A 300 0.63 3.21 15.68
CA PHE A 300 0.69 2.00 14.86
C PHE A 300 -0.09 2.15 13.55
N LEU A 301 0.59 1.84 12.44
CA LEU A 301 0.05 1.91 11.09
C LEU A 301 -0.05 0.50 10.49
N GLY A 302 -1.24 0.09 10.07
CA GLY A 302 -1.43 -1.26 9.55
C GLY A 302 -2.65 -1.45 8.67
N VAL A 303 -2.94 -2.71 8.38
CA VAL A 303 -4.14 -3.17 7.69
C VAL A 303 -4.88 -4.16 8.59
N PRO A 304 -6.21 -4.37 8.45
CA PRO A 304 -7.02 -5.16 9.37
C PRO A 304 -6.41 -6.53 9.77
N PRO A 305 -5.90 -7.37 8.85
CA PRO A 305 -5.29 -8.66 9.24
C PRO A 305 -4.04 -8.54 10.13
N MET A 306 -3.34 -7.40 10.10
CA MET A 306 -2.19 -7.17 10.99
C MET A 306 -2.66 -6.95 12.42
N TYR A 307 -3.71 -6.19 12.61
CA TYR A 307 -4.31 -5.92 13.91
C TYR A 307 -4.84 -7.20 14.57
N GLU A 308 -5.60 -8.03 13.83
CA GLU A 308 -6.07 -9.33 14.33
C GLU A 308 -4.94 -10.23 14.82
N ARG A 309 -3.89 -10.35 13.99
CA ARG A 309 -2.74 -11.18 14.33
C ARG A 309 -1.94 -10.64 15.51
N LEU A 310 -1.83 -9.30 15.63
CA LEU A 310 -1.15 -8.68 16.78
C LEU A 310 -1.92 -8.91 18.07
N LEU A 311 -3.25 -8.75 18.10
CA LEU A 311 -4.09 -9.04 19.26
C LEU A 311 -3.92 -10.49 19.73
N ALA A 312 -4.04 -11.45 18.81
CA ALA A 312 -3.90 -12.86 19.14
C ALA A 312 -2.51 -13.20 19.69
N THR A 313 -1.45 -12.63 19.09
CA THR A 313 -0.07 -12.90 19.53
C THR A 313 0.26 -12.16 20.83
N ALA A 314 -0.23 -10.93 21.02
CA ALA A 314 -0.02 -10.14 22.24
C ALA A 314 -0.59 -10.84 23.47
N ALA A 315 -1.80 -11.39 23.36
CA ALA A 315 -2.42 -12.20 24.42
C ALA A 315 -1.57 -13.44 24.77
N THR A 316 -0.97 -14.11 23.76
CA THR A 316 -0.14 -15.29 24.00
C THR A 316 1.23 -14.95 24.60
N MET A 317 1.80 -13.79 24.23
CA MET A 317 3.13 -13.34 24.69
C MET A 317 3.08 -12.49 25.96
N ASP A 318 1.90 -12.22 26.49
CA ASP A 318 1.65 -11.30 27.61
C ASP A 318 2.34 -9.92 27.38
N VAL A 319 1.92 -9.24 26.30
CA VAL A 319 2.48 -7.95 25.91
C VAL A 319 1.41 -6.87 26.03
N ASP A 320 1.73 -5.85 26.82
CA ASP A 320 0.90 -4.64 26.96
C ASP A 320 0.92 -3.79 25.68
N LEU A 321 -0.26 -3.47 25.16
CA LEU A 321 -0.46 -2.62 23.98
C LEU A 321 -0.95 -1.20 24.34
N SER A 322 -1.10 -0.87 25.62
CA SER A 322 -1.72 0.37 26.10
C SER A 322 -0.98 1.65 25.67
N SER A 323 0.29 1.55 25.27
CA SER A 323 1.04 2.66 24.71
C SER A 323 0.63 3.02 23.27
N MET A 324 -0.07 2.11 22.54
CA MET A 324 -0.55 2.35 21.18
C MET A 324 -1.80 3.24 21.20
N THR A 325 -1.61 4.51 21.55
CA THR A 325 -2.69 5.48 21.73
C THR A 325 -3.42 5.83 20.43
N PHE A 326 -2.73 5.69 19.29
CA PHE A 326 -3.31 5.93 17.98
C PHE A 326 -2.97 4.80 17.04
N SER A 327 -3.97 4.37 16.29
CA SER A 327 -3.80 3.37 15.25
C SER A 327 -4.56 3.79 13.99
N LEU A 328 -3.88 3.69 12.84
CA LEU A 328 -4.45 4.02 11.54
C LEU A 328 -4.55 2.76 10.69
N SER A 329 -5.76 2.35 10.39
CA SER A 329 -6.07 1.26 9.46
C SER A 329 -6.37 1.82 8.07
N GLY A 330 -5.90 1.16 7.03
CA GLY A 330 -6.16 1.58 5.64
C GLY A 330 -6.09 0.43 4.65
N ALA A 331 -6.26 0.76 3.39
CA ALA A 331 -6.19 -0.14 2.23
C ALA A 331 -7.27 -1.24 2.18
N MET A 332 -7.98 -1.53 3.26
CA MET A 332 -9.03 -2.55 3.36
C MET A 332 -10.12 -2.07 4.32
N PRO A 333 -11.39 -2.50 4.15
CA PRO A 333 -12.44 -2.19 5.09
C PRO A 333 -12.13 -2.73 6.50
N LEU A 334 -12.37 -1.92 7.51
CA LEU A 334 -12.23 -2.27 8.92
C LEU A 334 -13.59 -2.67 9.50
N SER A 335 -13.69 -3.85 10.12
CA SER A 335 -14.91 -4.23 10.82
C SER A 335 -15.03 -3.52 12.16
N SER A 336 -16.27 -3.17 12.56
CA SER A 336 -16.54 -2.56 13.86
C SER A 336 -16.10 -3.44 15.02
N GLU A 337 -16.20 -4.78 14.87
CA GLU A 337 -15.75 -5.74 15.87
C GLU A 337 -14.25 -5.66 16.10
N LEU A 338 -13.45 -5.66 15.01
CA LEU A 338 -11.99 -5.56 15.13
C LEU A 338 -11.57 -4.22 15.72
N ALA A 339 -12.21 -3.12 15.30
CA ALA A 339 -11.95 -1.79 15.87
C ALA A 339 -12.20 -1.79 17.38
N SER A 340 -13.35 -2.30 17.83
CA SER A 340 -13.70 -2.36 19.27
C SER A 340 -12.72 -3.21 20.07
N ARG A 341 -12.37 -4.40 19.58
CA ARG A 341 -11.40 -5.29 20.24
C ARG A 341 -10.00 -4.66 20.35
N TRP A 342 -9.59 -3.94 19.31
CA TRP A 342 -8.31 -3.23 19.32
C TRP A 342 -8.30 -2.09 20.34
N GLU A 343 -9.37 -1.29 20.36
CA GLU A 343 -9.51 -0.17 21.30
C GLU A 343 -9.64 -0.62 22.75
N GLU A 344 -10.32 -1.75 23.00
CA GLU A 344 -10.36 -2.37 24.32
C GLU A 344 -8.96 -2.82 24.79
N ALA A 345 -8.16 -3.41 23.89
CA ALA A 345 -6.83 -3.89 24.22
C ALA A 345 -5.80 -2.77 24.39
N THR A 346 -5.96 -1.64 23.71
CA THR A 346 -4.98 -0.53 23.72
C THR A 346 -5.42 0.64 24.58
N GLY A 347 -6.72 0.81 24.82
CA GLY A 347 -7.28 2.04 25.40
C GLY A 347 -7.19 3.24 24.44
N GLY A 348 -6.63 3.06 23.26
CA GLY A 348 -6.44 4.07 22.23
C GLY A 348 -7.60 4.15 21.24
N LEU A 349 -7.45 4.98 20.20
CA LEU A 349 -8.42 5.10 19.12
C LEU A 349 -7.87 4.49 17.82
N MET A 350 -8.74 3.74 17.13
CA MET A 350 -8.47 3.24 15.79
C MET A 350 -9.25 4.06 14.77
N ILE A 351 -8.53 4.70 13.85
CA ILE A 351 -9.11 5.49 12.76
C ILE A 351 -8.84 4.82 11.42
N GLU A 352 -9.68 5.12 10.44
CA GLU A 352 -9.53 4.62 9.07
C GLU A 352 -9.05 5.74 8.16
N GLY A 353 -8.20 5.38 7.19
CA GLY A 353 -7.77 6.24 6.11
C GLY A 353 -8.07 5.61 4.75
N TYR A 354 -8.71 6.37 3.88
CA TYR A 354 -8.94 6.02 2.49
C TYR A 354 -8.08 6.87 1.57
N GLY A 355 -7.54 6.22 0.56
CA GLY A 355 -6.74 6.91 -0.44
C GLY A 355 -6.12 5.98 -1.47
N MET A 356 -5.23 6.55 -2.28
CA MET A 356 -4.56 5.86 -3.36
C MET A 356 -3.19 6.51 -3.62
N THR A 357 -2.33 5.82 -4.31
CA THR A 357 -0.96 6.28 -4.59
C THR A 357 -0.96 7.67 -5.25
N GLU A 358 -1.90 7.93 -6.15
CA GLU A 358 -2.10 9.17 -6.87
C GLU A 358 -2.47 10.37 -5.96
N ALA A 359 -2.79 10.10 -4.69
CA ALA A 359 -3.09 11.13 -3.69
C ALA A 359 -2.09 11.16 -2.50
N SER A 360 -0.96 10.48 -2.58
CA SER A 360 0.23 10.56 -1.69
C SER A 360 0.11 10.12 -0.21
N PRO A 361 -0.75 9.24 0.29
CA PRO A 361 -1.88 8.58 -0.34
C PRO A 361 -3.27 9.04 0.12
N ILE A 362 -3.46 9.75 1.27
CA ILE A 362 -4.75 9.88 1.95
C ILE A 362 -5.60 11.01 1.36
N ILE A 363 -6.87 10.69 1.10
CA ILE A 363 -7.91 11.63 0.63
C ILE A 363 -8.95 11.87 1.73
N LEU A 364 -9.46 10.78 2.33
CA LEU A 364 -10.49 10.79 3.35
C LEU A 364 -10.01 10.04 4.58
N GLY A 365 -10.56 10.36 5.74
CA GLY A 365 -10.31 9.60 6.95
C GLY A 365 -11.41 9.73 7.99
N SER A 366 -11.45 8.76 8.89
CA SER A 366 -12.31 8.83 10.06
C SER A 366 -11.81 9.96 10.98
N PRO A 367 -12.69 10.86 11.47
CA PRO A 367 -12.29 11.86 12.45
C PRO A 367 -11.87 11.20 13.76
N LEU A 368 -10.94 11.83 14.48
CA LEU A 368 -10.54 11.42 15.83
C LEU A 368 -11.64 11.77 16.84
N SER A 369 -12.78 11.12 16.73
CA SER A 369 -14.00 11.37 17.49
C SER A 369 -14.74 10.06 17.77
N LYS A 370 -15.54 10.05 18.83
CA LYS A 370 -16.47 8.93 19.12
C LYS A 370 -17.60 8.82 18.09
N ASP A 371 -17.85 9.91 17.34
CA ASP A 371 -18.90 9.95 16.31
C ASP A 371 -18.47 9.32 14.99
N ARG A 372 -17.20 8.84 14.87
CA ARG A 372 -16.70 8.13 13.69
C ARG A 372 -17.56 6.91 13.37
N ARG A 373 -17.57 6.53 12.12
CA ARG A 373 -18.31 5.35 11.60
C ARG A 373 -17.32 4.34 11.05
N PRO A 374 -16.98 3.28 11.82
CA PRO A 374 -16.17 2.18 11.28
C PRO A 374 -16.80 1.58 10.02
N GLY A 375 -15.97 1.35 9.00
CA GLY A 375 -16.42 0.89 7.67
C GLY A 375 -16.78 2.02 6.69
N ALA A 376 -16.90 3.28 7.14
CA ALA A 376 -16.98 4.43 6.25
C ALA A 376 -15.57 4.81 5.77
N LEU A 377 -15.46 5.36 4.54
CA LEU A 377 -14.20 5.94 4.05
C LEU A 377 -13.80 7.19 4.85
N GLY A 378 -14.77 7.82 5.50
CA GLY A 378 -14.57 9.00 6.33
C GLY A 378 -15.02 10.31 5.69
N ILE A 379 -14.32 11.39 6.02
CA ILE A 379 -14.55 12.75 5.54
C ILE A 379 -13.25 13.33 4.98
N PRO A 380 -13.30 14.38 4.12
CA PRO A 380 -12.11 14.91 3.45
C PRO A 380 -11.03 15.38 4.43
N PHE A 381 -9.77 15.07 4.14
CA PHE A 381 -8.63 15.62 4.88
C PHE A 381 -8.54 17.15 4.72
N PRO A 382 -7.86 17.86 5.64
CA PRO A 382 -7.60 19.29 5.51
C PRO A 382 -7.04 19.67 4.13
N SER A 383 -7.44 20.80 3.59
CA SER A 383 -7.04 21.27 2.25
C SER A 383 -7.39 20.32 1.09
N THR A 384 -8.29 19.34 1.32
CA THR A 384 -8.79 18.43 0.29
C THR A 384 -10.23 18.75 -0.03
N GLU A 385 -10.55 18.88 -1.31
CA GLU A 385 -11.91 19.02 -1.82
C GLU A 385 -12.35 17.72 -2.48
N ILE A 386 -13.64 17.41 -2.39
CA ILE A 386 -14.23 16.26 -3.09
C ILE A 386 -15.50 16.66 -3.84
N ARG A 387 -15.79 15.90 -4.90
CA ARG A 387 -17.07 15.88 -5.61
C ARG A 387 -17.51 14.42 -5.78
N ILE A 388 -18.81 14.21 -5.89
CA ILE A 388 -19.37 12.93 -6.29
C ILE A 388 -20.15 13.20 -7.57
N VAL A 389 -19.72 12.58 -8.66
CA VAL A 389 -20.16 12.89 -10.01
C VAL A 389 -20.74 11.67 -10.71
N ASP A 390 -21.49 11.90 -11.78
CA ASP A 390 -21.90 10.86 -12.69
C ASP A 390 -20.68 10.16 -13.27
N PRO A 391 -20.54 8.84 -13.15
CA PRO A 391 -19.39 8.10 -13.68
C PRO A 391 -19.18 8.25 -15.19
N GLU A 392 -20.26 8.47 -15.96
CA GLU A 392 -20.19 8.62 -17.41
C GLU A 392 -20.01 10.09 -17.84
N ASP A 393 -20.42 11.04 -16.98
CA ASP A 393 -20.25 12.48 -17.22
C ASP A 393 -19.68 13.17 -15.97
N PRO A 394 -18.33 13.21 -15.79
CA PRO A 394 -17.70 13.79 -14.61
C PRO A 394 -17.89 15.31 -14.46
N SER A 395 -18.49 15.98 -15.43
CA SER A 395 -18.88 17.39 -15.30
C SER A 395 -20.11 17.56 -14.41
N ARG A 396 -20.94 16.52 -14.25
CA ARG A 396 -22.23 16.54 -13.57
C ARG A 396 -22.14 15.92 -12.18
N ASP A 397 -22.45 16.71 -11.14
CA ASP A 397 -22.60 16.18 -9.78
C ASP A 397 -23.88 15.33 -9.69
N VAL A 398 -23.84 14.23 -8.93
CA VAL A 398 -25.04 13.44 -8.59
C VAL A 398 -25.85 14.14 -7.50
N ALA A 399 -27.12 13.75 -7.37
CA ALA A 399 -27.95 14.27 -6.28
C ALA A 399 -27.46 13.79 -4.91
N PRO A 400 -27.69 14.56 -3.83
CA PRO A 400 -27.28 14.15 -2.49
C PRO A 400 -27.84 12.76 -2.12
N GLY A 401 -26.94 11.87 -1.69
CA GLY A 401 -27.29 10.50 -1.32
C GLY A 401 -27.35 9.51 -2.49
N GLU A 402 -27.11 9.93 -3.73
CA GLU A 402 -26.95 9.02 -4.87
C GLU A 402 -25.49 8.49 -4.94
N VAL A 403 -25.34 7.33 -5.58
CA VAL A 403 -24.03 6.75 -5.88
C VAL A 403 -23.41 7.44 -7.08
N GLY A 404 -22.15 7.86 -6.95
CA GLY A 404 -21.38 8.44 -8.03
C GLY A 404 -19.88 8.21 -7.87
N GLU A 405 -19.08 8.59 -8.89
CA GLU A 405 -17.63 8.51 -8.83
C GLU A 405 -17.07 9.60 -7.92
N LEU A 406 -16.19 9.23 -6.98
CA LEU A 406 -15.47 10.16 -6.13
C LEU A 406 -14.37 10.87 -6.92
N LEU A 407 -14.44 12.19 -6.96
CA LEU A 407 -13.36 13.04 -7.43
C LEU A 407 -12.70 13.74 -6.25
N ALA A 408 -11.38 13.88 -6.30
CA ALA A 408 -10.61 14.56 -5.26
C ALA A 408 -9.68 15.63 -5.84
N ARG A 409 -9.55 16.76 -5.15
CA ARG A 409 -8.60 17.82 -5.45
C ARG A 409 -7.92 18.30 -4.18
N GLY A 410 -6.60 18.47 -4.23
CA GLY A 410 -5.82 18.95 -3.10
C GLY A 410 -4.33 18.95 -3.40
N PRO A 411 -3.51 19.55 -2.53
CA PRO A 411 -2.07 19.68 -2.75
C PRO A 411 -1.34 18.33 -2.75
N GLN A 412 -1.95 17.29 -2.19
CA GLN A 412 -1.43 15.92 -2.17
C GLN A 412 -1.66 15.14 -3.46
N VAL A 413 -2.52 15.63 -4.36
CA VAL A 413 -2.84 14.96 -5.62
C VAL A 413 -1.66 15.06 -6.57
N PHE A 414 -1.31 13.94 -7.19
CA PHE A 414 -0.16 13.80 -8.08
C PHE A 414 -0.25 14.68 -9.34
N SER A 415 0.88 14.85 -10.01
CA SER A 415 0.94 15.61 -11.26
C SER A 415 0.74 14.76 -12.52
N GLY A 416 0.55 13.44 -12.36
CA GLY A 416 0.32 12.49 -13.45
C GLY A 416 1.21 11.24 -13.34
N TYR A 417 1.06 10.34 -14.32
CA TYR A 417 1.89 9.16 -14.44
C TYR A 417 3.16 9.44 -15.25
N TRP A 418 4.27 8.80 -14.87
CA TRP A 418 5.56 8.95 -15.53
C TRP A 418 5.49 8.50 -17.00
N GLU A 419 5.78 9.42 -17.93
CA GLU A 419 5.79 9.20 -19.38
C GLU A 419 4.49 8.56 -19.93
N ARG A 420 3.35 8.90 -19.30
CA ARG A 420 2.01 8.39 -19.65
C ARG A 420 1.00 9.53 -19.71
N PRO A 421 1.06 10.38 -20.76
CA PRO A 421 0.17 11.54 -20.87
C PRO A 421 -1.30 11.15 -21.04
N GLU A 422 -1.61 10.13 -21.84
CA GLU A 422 -2.99 9.67 -22.07
C GLU A 422 -3.64 9.17 -20.78
N GLU A 423 -2.96 8.30 -20.06
CA GLU A 423 -3.48 7.79 -18.78
C GLU A 423 -3.52 8.87 -17.68
N THR A 424 -2.70 9.89 -17.80
CA THR A 424 -2.74 11.06 -16.93
C THR A 424 -4.00 11.90 -17.20
N GLU A 425 -4.33 12.13 -18.47
CA GLU A 425 -5.54 12.84 -18.87
C GLU A 425 -6.81 12.08 -18.46
N GLU A 426 -6.81 10.74 -18.57
CA GLU A 426 -7.90 9.90 -18.06
C GLU A 426 -8.08 10.00 -16.54
N ALA A 427 -6.97 10.13 -15.79
CA ALA A 427 -6.98 10.18 -14.33
C ALA A 427 -7.28 11.57 -13.76
N LEU A 428 -6.99 12.64 -14.53
CA LEU A 428 -7.15 14.04 -14.10
C LEU A 428 -8.17 14.76 -14.99
N PHE A 429 -9.36 14.96 -14.45
CA PHE A 429 -10.42 15.73 -15.12
C PHE A 429 -10.47 17.15 -14.56
N GLU A 430 -10.13 18.17 -15.36
CA GLU A 430 -10.12 19.58 -14.95
C GLU A 430 -9.41 19.84 -13.60
N GLY A 431 -8.30 19.15 -13.36
CA GLY A 431 -7.54 19.25 -12.12
C GLY A 431 -8.11 18.43 -10.94
N TRP A 432 -9.14 17.64 -11.17
CA TRP A 432 -9.68 16.68 -10.22
C TRP A 432 -9.16 15.27 -10.49
N LEU A 433 -8.66 14.60 -9.48
CA LEU A 433 -8.31 13.19 -9.55
C LEU A 433 -9.59 12.35 -9.60
N ARG A 434 -9.77 11.58 -10.65
CA ARG A 434 -10.77 10.54 -10.77
C ARG A 434 -10.29 9.31 -10.01
N THR A 435 -10.93 8.98 -8.90
CA THR A 435 -10.50 7.85 -8.09
C THR A 435 -10.85 6.49 -8.72
N GLY A 436 -11.86 6.46 -9.58
CA GLY A 436 -12.45 5.24 -10.10
C GLY A 436 -13.24 4.46 -9.05
N ASP A 437 -13.42 5.02 -7.86
CA ASP A 437 -14.21 4.44 -6.78
C ASP A 437 -15.60 5.10 -6.74
N LEU A 438 -16.63 4.27 -6.69
CA LEU A 438 -18.02 4.70 -6.58
C LEU A 438 -18.38 4.80 -5.10
N VAL A 439 -18.93 5.93 -4.72
CA VAL A 439 -19.22 6.24 -3.33
C VAL A 439 -20.61 6.84 -3.16
N GLN A 440 -21.11 6.82 -1.93
CA GLN A 440 -22.34 7.45 -1.51
C GLN A 440 -22.10 8.20 -0.20
N VAL A 441 -22.79 9.33 0.00
CA VAL A 441 -22.77 10.06 1.28
C VAL A 441 -24.06 9.77 2.05
N HIS A 442 -23.91 9.25 3.24
CA HIS A 442 -24.99 9.15 4.20
C HIS A 442 -24.46 9.30 5.62
N ASP A 443 -25.29 9.74 6.55
CA ASP A 443 -24.94 9.99 7.96
C ASP A 443 -23.73 10.92 8.16
N GLY A 444 -23.45 11.80 7.19
CA GLY A 444 -22.33 12.75 7.23
C GLY A 444 -20.97 12.14 6.89
N PHE A 445 -20.93 10.95 6.32
CA PHE A 445 -19.71 10.23 5.92
C PHE A 445 -19.79 9.74 4.48
N VAL A 446 -18.62 9.63 3.84
CA VAL A 446 -18.47 8.99 2.54
C VAL A 446 -18.34 7.49 2.75
N HIS A 447 -19.14 6.71 2.04
CA HIS A 447 -19.11 5.25 2.07
C HIS A 447 -18.76 4.70 0.70
N MET A 448 -17.98 3.62 0.67
CA MET A 448 -17.69 2.89 -0.55
C MET A 448 -18.94 2.16 -1.03
N ALA A 449 -19.34 2.40 -2.28
CA ALA A 449 -20.33 1.56 -2.95
C ALA A 449 -19.63 0.44 -3.71
N ASP A 450 -18.70 0.76 -4.62
CA ASP A 450 -17.84 -0.21 -5.31
C ASP A 450 -16.73 0.49 -6.12
N ARG A 451 -16.04 -0.29 -6.98
CA ARG A 451 -15.09 0.22 -7.98
C ARG A 451 -15.74 0.25 -9.36
N ARG A 452 -15.63 1.37 -10.04
CA ARG A 452 -16.18 1.55 -11.40
C ARG A 452 -15.72 0.44 -12.35
N LYS A 453 -14.45 0.06 -12.33
CA LYS A 453 -13.86 -0.98 -13.19
C LYS A 453 -14.20 -2.42 -12.76
N GLU A 454 -14.69 -2.61 -11.56
CA GLU A 454 -15.10 -3.92 -11.01
C GLU A 454 -16.62 -4.11 -11.06
N MET A 455 -17.36 -3.05 -11.37
CA MET A 455 -18.83 -3.09 -11.56
C MET A 455 -19.20 -4.07 -12.68
N ILE A 456 -20.16 -4.93 -12.40
CA ILE A 456 -20.63 -5.96 -13.31
C ILE A 456 -21.87 -5.44 -14.04
N ASN A 457 -21.83 -5.39 -15.37
CA ASN A 457 -23.02 -5.05 -16.16
C ASN A 457 -23.81 -6.32 -16.48
N SER A 458 -24.80 -6.61 -15.64
CA SER A 458 -25.64 -7.78 -15.79
C SER A 458 -26.99 -7.39 -16.38
N SER A 459 -27.21 -7.74 -17.65
CA SER A 459 -28.46 -7.49 -18.37
C SER A 459 -28.90 -6.01 -18.37
N GLY A 460 -27.92 -5.10 -18.45
CA GLY A 460 -28.14 -3.64 -18.44
C GLY A 460 -28.28 -3.02 -17.04
N PHE A 461 -28.16 -3.81 -15.99
CA PHE A 461 -28.13 -3.33 -14.61
C PHE A 461 -26.70 -3.32 -14.06
N ASN A 462 -26.36 -2.26 -13.37
CA ASN A 462 -25.09 -2.15 -12.65
C ASN A 462 -25.17 -2.95 -11.36
N VAL A 463 -24.39 -4.03 -11.27
CA VAL A 463 -24.24 -4.83 -10.07
C VAL A 463 -22.90 -4.51 -9.43
N TYR A 464 -22.93 -4.19 -8.15
CA TYR A 464 -21.76 -3.83 -7.35
C TYR A 464 -21.25 -5.08 -6.62
N PRO A 465 -20.09 -5.65 -7.03
CA PRO A 465 -19.51 -6.84 -6.40
C PRO A 465 -19.46 -6.78 -4.87
N SER A 466 -19.08 -5.63 -4.32
CA SER A 466 -18.93 -5.45 -2.87
C SER A 466 -20.25 -5.65 -2.11
N GLN A 467 -21.38 -5.20 -2.66
CA GLN A 467 -22.71 -5.40 -2.06
C GLN A 467 -23.10 -6.88 -2.05
N VAL A 468 -22.82 -7.58 -3.15
CA VAL A 468 -23.09 -9.03 -3.24
C VAL A 468 -22.17 -9.81 -2.31
N GLU A 469 -20.88 -9.43 -2.22
CA GLU A 469 -19.92 -10.03 -1.29
C GLU A 469 -20.36 -9.84 0.16
N GLU A 470 -20.84 -8.65 0.55
CA GLU A 470 -21.31 -8.37 1.90
C GLU A 470 -22.51 -9.27 2.26
N ALA A 471 -23.50 -9.37 1.35
CA ALA A 471 -24.64 -10.24 1.53
C ALA A 471 -24.23 -11.71 1.70
N VAL A 472 -23.33 -12.21 0.85
CA VAL A 472 -22.89 -13.61 0.88
C VAL A 472 -21.96 -13.89 2.06
N ARG A 473 -21.10 -12.96 2.45
CA ARG A 473 -20.18 -13.09 3.60
C ARG A 473 -20.92 -13.29 4.92
N SER A 474 -22.11 -12.72 5.08
CA SER A 474 -22.94 -12.89 6.27
C SER A 474 -23.57 -14.28 6.39
N MET A 475 -23.47 -15.13 5.36
CA MET A 475 -24.04 -16.47 5.32
C MET A 475 -23.24 -17.44 6.18
N PRO A 476 -23.87 -18.17 7.12
CA PRO A 476 -23.18 -19.20 7.90
C PRO A 476 -22.51 -20.27 7.03
N GLY A 477 -21.27 -20.62 7.33
CA GLY A 477 -20.47 -21.58 6.56
C GLY A 477 -19.65 -20.96 5.43
N VAL A 478 -19.79 -19.66 5.14
CA VAL A 478 -18.92 -18.92 4.23
C VAL A 478 -17.78 -18.29 5.02
N ARG A 479 -16.55 -18.72 4.73
CA ARG A 479 -15.32 -18.15 5.34
C ARG A 479 -14.85 -16.90 4.61
N ASP A 480 -14.97 -16.88 3.28
CA ASP A 480 -14.53 -15.77 2.43
C ASP A 480 -15.28 -15.78 1.09
N VAL A 481 -15.38 -14.63 0.44
CA VAL A 481 -16.08 -14.48 -0.83
C VAL A 481 -15.46 -13.39 -1.69
N ALA A 482 -15.44 -13.64 -3.00
CA ALA A 482 -15.16 -12.65 -4.04
C ALA A 482 -16.25 -12.77 -5.13
N VAL A 483 -16.75 -11.63 -5.58
CA VAL A 483 -17.75 -11.59 -6.66
C VAL A 483 -17.11 -10.97 -7.90
N ILE A 484 -17.33 -11.63 -9.05
CA ILE A 484 -16.73 -11.25 -10.33
C ILE A 484 -17.79 -11.31 -11.45
N GLY A 485 -17.59 -10.49 -12.50
CA GLY A 485 -18.35 -10.59 -13.73
C GLY A 485 -17.65 -11.53 -14.72
N ILE A 486 -18.41 -12.43 -15.34
CA ILE A 486 -17.92 -13.26 -16.44
C ILE A 486 -18.78 -12.99 -17.68
N PRO A 487 -18.18 -12.83 -18.89
CA PRO A 487 -18.94 -12.59 -20.12
C PRO A 487 -20.03 -13.61 -20.35
N ALA A 488 -21.27 -13.16 -20.58
CA ALA A 488 -22.48 -13.98 -20.76
C ALA A 488 -23.21 -13.68 -22.09
N GLY A 489 -22.46 -13.51 -23.17
CA GLY A 489 -22.99 -13.26 -24.52
C GLY A 489 -23.81 -11.97 -24.61
N THR A 490 -25.07 -12.05 -25.03
CA THR A 490 -25.97 -10.90 -25.20
C THR A 490 -26.46 -10.28 -23.89
N SER A 491 -26.25 -10.96 -22.76
CA SER A 491 -26.68 -10.50 -21.43
C SER A 491 -25.61 -9.65 -20.71
N GLY A 492 -24.52 -9.32 -21.38
CA GLY A 492 -23.39 -8.61 -20.78
C GLY A 492 -22.53 -9.55 -19.94
N GLU A 493 -22.62 -9.46 -18.61
CA GLU A 493 -21.87 -10.30 -17.69
C GLU A 493 -22.78 -11.05 -16.71
N ASP A 494 -22.41 -12.28 -16.38
CA ASP A 494 -22.99 -13.02 -15.26
C ASP A 494 -22.29 -12.71 -13.96
N VAL A 495 -23.08 -12.56 -12.90
CA VAL A 495 -22.56 -12.40 -11.54
C VAL A 495 -22.16 -13.77 -11.01
N VAL A 496 -20.87 -13.94 -10.70
CA VAL A 496 -20.30 -15.19 -10.19
C VAL A 496 -19.77 -14.97 -8.77
N ALA A 497 -20.28 -15.78 -7.82
CA ALA A 497 -19.74 -15.79 -6.46
C ALA A 497 -18.67 -16.89 -6.34
N ALA A 498 -17.42 -16.48 -6.09
CA ALA A 498 -16.31 -17.36 -5.73
C ALA A 498 -16.22 -17.39 -4.20
N ILE A 499 -16.53 -18.51 -3.56
CA ILE A 499 -16.58 -18.64 -2.11
C ILE A 499 -15.51 -19.59 -1.58
N VAL A 500 -15.07 -19.32 -0.36
CA VAL A 500 -14.27 -20.24 0.45
C VAL A 500 -15.12 -20.69 1.63
N LEU A 501 -15.30 -21.99 1.76
CA LEU A 501 -16.15 -22.56 2.80
C LEU A 501 -15.40 -22.76 4.13
N GLU A 502 -16.13 -22.72 5.23
CA GLU A 502 -15.66 -23.26 6.49
C GLU A 502 -15.50 -24.78 6.45
N ALA A 503 -14.69 -25.33 7.34
CA ALA A 503 -14.45 -26.77 7.38
C ALA A 503 -15.76 -27.55 7.63
N GLY A 504 -16.12 -28.43 6.70
CA GLY A 504 -17.31 -29.26 6.77
C GLY A 504 -18.60 -28.60 6.27
N ALA A 505 -18.56 -27.34 5.83
CA ALA A 505 -19.70 -26.68 5.22
C ALA A 505 -19.93 -27.16 3.79
N SER A 506 -21.20 -27.22 3.37
CA SER A 506 -21.62 -27.48 1.99
C SER A 506 -22.71 -26.48 1.63
N ILE A 507 -22.47 -25.66 0.62
CA ILE A 507 -23.36 -24.57 0.19
C ILE A 507 -23.58 -24.69 -1.31
N THR A 508 -24.82 -24.59 -1.75
CA THR A 508 -25.20 -24.59 -3.16
C THR A 508 -25.50 -23.19 -3.67
N LEU A 509 -25.56 -23.01 -4.99
CA LEU A 509 -25.98 -21.74 -5.60
C LEU A 509 -27.40 -21.34 -5.14
N ALA A 510 -28.32 -22.30 -4.98
CA ALA A 510 -29.67 -22.03 -4.50
C ALA A 510 -29.64 -21.43 -3.08
N ASP A 511 -28.84 -22.00 -2.19
CA ASP A 511 -28.70 -21.52 -0.81
C ASP A 511 -28.12 -20.08 -0.78
N VAL A 512 -27.09 -19.80 -1.61
CA VAL A 512 -26.51 -18.45 -1.73
C VAL A 512 -27.55 -17.45 -2.22
N ARG A 513 -28.33 -17.79 -3.23
CA ARG A 513 -29.36 -16.92 -3.79
C ARG A 513 -30.48 -16.65 -2.79
N GLU A 514 -31.01 -17.68 -2.13
CA GLU A 514 -32.04 -17.55 -1.10
C GLU A 514 -31.58 -16.70 0.08
N TRP A 515 -30.28 -16.83 0.46
CA TRP A 515 -29.71 -16.01 1.51
C TRP A 515 -29.56 -14.55 1.09
N ALA A 516 -28.96 -14.30 -0.07
CA ALA A 516 -28.64 -12.97 -0.55
C ALA A 516 -29.88 -12.15 -0.97
N GLU A 517 -30.95 -12.80 -1.43
CA GLU A 517 -32.21 -12.15 -1.81
C GLU A 517 -32.88 -11.37 -0.67
N LYS A 518 -32.49 -11.64 0.58
CA LYS A 518 -32.99 -10.92 1.76
C LYS A 518 -32.43 -9.49 1.85
N SER A 519 -31.31 -9.20 1.17
CA SER A 519 -30.56 -7.94 1.32
C SER A 519 -30.17 -7.26 0.01
N ILE A 520 -30.20 -7.97 -1.12
CA ILE A 520 -29.87 -7.39 -2.43
C ILE A 520 -30.98 -7.64 -3.48
N ALA A 521 -31.00 -6.80 -4.50
CA ALA A 521 -31.99 -6.90 -5.58
C ALA A 521 -31.81 -8.18 -6.41
N HIS A 522 -32.89 -8.71 -6.93
CA HIS A 522 -32.91 -9.97 -7.68
C HIS A 522 -31.96 -9.99 -8.90
N TYR A 523 -31.78 -8.85 -9.58
CA TYR A 523 -30.86 -8.76 -10.74
C TYR A 523 -29.38 -8.87 -10.32
N ALA A 524 -29.06 -8.61 -9.04
CA ALA A 524 -27.71 -8.69 -8.49
C ALA A 524 -27.36 -10.09 -7.92
N LEU A 525 -28.34 -10.99 -7.85
CA LEU A 525 -28.12 -12.33 -7.31
C LEU A 525 -27.12 -13.12 -8.17
N PRO A 526 -26.18 -13.85 -7.56
CA PRO A 526 -25.25 -14.70 -8.28
C PRO A 526 -25.94 -15.68 -9.21
N ARG A 527 -25.45 -15.79 -10.44
CA ARG A 527 -25.91 -16.78 -11.42
C ARG A 527 -25.06 -18.04 -11.44
N GLN A 528 -23.84 -17.93 -10.94
CA GLN A 528 -22.90 -19.04 -10.82
C GLN A 528 -22.21 -19.01 -9.46
N LEU A 529 -21.84 -20.19 -8.96
CA LEU A 529 -21.12 -20.39 -7.71
C LEU A 529 -19.86 -21.21 -7.99
N VAL A 530 -18.72 -20.72 -7.52
CA VAL A 530 -17.43 -21.43 -7.59
C VAL A 530 -16.87 -21.56 -6.17
N VAL A 531 -16.58 -22.80 -5.76
CA VAL A 531 -15.93 -23.05 -4.48
C VAL A 531 -14.43 -23.11 -4.67
N MET A 532 -13.70 -22.29 -3.92
CA MET A 532 -12.24 -22.19 -3.96
C MET A 532 -11.64 -22.60 -2.61
N THR A 533 -10.40 -23.07 -2.61
CA THR A 533 -9.68 -23.38 -1.36
C THR A 533 -9.20 -22.11 -0.66
N GLU A 534 -8.81 -21.11 -1.43
CA GLU A 534 -8.40 -19.78 -0.98
C GLU A 534 -8.61 -18.74 -2.08
N LEU A 535 -8.78 -17.46 -1.71
CA LEU A 535 -8.86 -16.36 -2.65
C LEU A 535 -7.47 -15.74 -2.88
N PRO A 536 -7.07 -15.45 -4.15
CA PRO A 536 -5.85 -14.71 -4.44
C PRO A 536 -5.83 -13.34 -3.77
N ARG A 537 -4.74 -13.02 -3.06
CA ARG A 537 -4.59 -11.76 -2.34
C ARG A 537 -3.32 -11.02 -2.72
N SER A 538 -3.35 -9.69 -2.63
CA SER A 538 -2.18 -8.83 -2.71
C SER A 538 -1.31 -8.98 -1.45
N GLN A 539 -0.11 -8.40 -1.46
CA GLN A 539 0.78 -8.38 -0.29
C GLN A 539 0.17 -7.66 0.93
N LEU A 540 -0.71 -6.71 0.70
CA LEU A 540 -1.50 -6.03 1.74
C LEU A 540 -2.76 -6.81 2.14
N GLY A 541 -2.93 -8.04 1.64
CA GLY A 541 -4.06 -8.93 1.99
C GLY A 541 -5.36 -8.66 1.21
N LYS A 542 -5.40 -7.68 0.30
CA LYS A 542 -6.59 -7.36 -0.51
C LYS A 542 -6.87 -8.47 -1.52
N VAL A 543 -8.13 -8.91 -1.63
CA VAL A 543 -8.55 -9.87 -2.65
C VAL A 543 -8.34 -9.29 -4.05
N MET A 544 -7.72 -10.09 -4.93
CA MET A 544 -7.42 -9.72 -6.32
C MET A 544 -8.48 -10.30 -7.25
N ARG A 545 -9.66 -9.64 -7.39
CA ARG A 545 -10.78 -10.12 -8.20
C ARG A 545 -10.38 -10.46 -9.64
N LYS A 546 -9.44 -9.73 -10.23
CA LYS A 546 -8.88 -10.05 -11.56
C LYS A 546 -8.27 -11.46 -11.59
N LYS A 547 -7.45 -11.82 -10.59
CA LYS A 547 -6.86 -13.17 -10.50
C LYS A 547 -7.91 -14.24 -10.20
N VAL A 548 -8.94 -13.92 -9.41
CA VAL A 548 -10.08 -14.80 -9.22
C VAL A 548 -10.77 -15.08 -10.55
N ARG A 549 -11.05 -14.03 -11.34
CA ARG A 549 -11.66 -14.13 -12.67
C ARG A 549 -10.80 -14.98 -13.62
N GLU A 550 -9.49 -14.75 -13.66
CA GLU A 550 -8.55 -15.53 -14.49
C GLU A 550 -8.57 -17.02 -14.10
N GLN A 551 -8.56 -17.34 -12.82
CA GLN A 551 -8.61 -18.72 -12.35
C GLN A 551 -9.94 -19.41 -12.67
N VAL A 552 -11.07 -18.71 -12.52
CA VAL A 552 -12.40 -19.23 -12.84
C VAL A 552 -12.55 -19.49 -14.34
N LEU A 553 -12.12 -18.56 -15.19
CA LEU A 553 -12.15 -18.73 -16.65
C LEU A 553 -11.20 -19.84 -17.11
N GLY A 554 -9.97 -19.89 -16.60
CA GLY A 554 -9.00 -20.93 -16.95
C GLY A 554 -9.45 -22.34 -16.51
N ALA A 555 -10.17 -22.46 -15.40
CA ALA A 555 -10.78 -23.73 -14.99
C ALA A 555 -11.93 -24.15 -15.92
N ALA A 556 -12.74 -23.19 -16.38
CA ALA A 556 -13.82 -23.44 -17.34
C ALA A 556 -13.28 -23.89 -18.70
N ASP A 557 -12.22 -23.23 -19.21
CA ASP A 557 -11.55 -23.60 -20.48
C ASP A 557 -10.94 -25.01 -20.39
N SER A 558 -10.29 -25.33 -19.27
CA SER A 558 -9.70 -26.65 -19.03
C SER A 558 -10.77 -27.75 -18.98
N ALA A 559 -11.93 -27.46 -18.36
CA ALA A 559 -13.05 -28.39 -18.33
C ALA A 559 -13.66 -28.59 -19.73
N ALA A 560 -13.82 -27.52 -20.53
CA ALA A 560 -14.30 -27.59 -21.89
C ALA A 560 -13.36 -28.43 -22.79
N GLN A 561 -12.04 -28.20 -22.71
CA GLN A 561 -11.05 -29.00 -23.41
C GLN A 561 -11.06 -30.48 -23.02
N ALA A 562 -11.26 -30.79 -21.74
CA ALA A 562 -11.37 -32.16 -21.26
C ALA A 562 -12.62 -32.85 -21.82
N ILE A 563 -13.76 -32.15 -21.90
CA ILE A 563 -15.01 -32.64 -22.49
C ILE A 563 -14.82 -32.89 -23.99
N ASP A 564 -14.21 -31.95 -24.74
CA ASP A 564 -13.96 -32.11 -26.18
C ASP A 564 -13.01 -33.27 -26.47
N THR A 565 -11.98 -33.44 -25.64
CA THR A 565 -11.04 -34.57 -25.73
C THR A 565 -11.73 -35.89 -25.46
N ALA A 566 -12.61 -35.97 -24.45
CA ALA A 566 -13.41 -37.15 -24.15
C ALA A 566 -14.39 -37.44 -25.28
N ALA A 567 -15.07 -36.42 -25.82
CA ALA A 567 -15.99 -36.56 -26.94
C ALA A 567 -15.28 -37.06 -28.21
N ALA A 568 -14.06 -36.54 -28.50
CA ALA A 568 -13.24 -37.00 -29.61
C ALA A 568 -12.79 -38.47 -29.43
N ALA A 569 -12.43 -38.87 -28.20
CA ALA A 569 -12.09 -40.26 -27.87
C ALA A 569 -13.29 -41.20 -28.06
N ILE A 570 -14.47 -40.78 -27.62
CA ILE A 570 -15.73 -41.56 -27.78
C ILE A 570 -16.07 -41.71 -29.29
N ARG A 571 -15.92 -40.65 -30.11
CA ARG A 571 -16.12 -40.73 -31.58
C ARG A 571 -15.15 -41.71 -32.22
N LYS A 572 -13.85 -41.65 -31.91
CA LYS A 572 -12.86 -42.62 -32.40
C LYS A 572 -13.19 -44.07 -32.02
N PHE A 573 -13.77 -44.30 -30.83
CA PHE A 573 -14.17 -45.64 -30.39
C PHE A 573 -15.43 -46.15 -31.10
N SER A 574 -16.34 -45.24 -31.43
CA SER A 574 -17.56 -45.58 -32.17
C SER A 574 -17.29 -45.88 -33.67
N ASP A 575 -16.33 -45.18 -34.26
CA ASP A 575 -15.93 -45.38 -35.69
C ASP A 575 -15.16 -46.69 -35.87
N ARG A 576 -14.31 -47.10 -34.92
CA ARG A 576 -13.63 -48.40 -34.93
C ARG A 576 -14.59 -49.60 -34.79
N ARG A 577 -15.77 -49.42 -34.15
CA ARG A 577 -16.80 -50.46 -34.05
C ARG A 577 -17.70 -50.58 -35.29
N LYS A 578 -17.58 -49.70 -36.25
CA LYS A 578 -18.30 -49.76 -37.54
C LYS A 578 -17.47 -50.37 -38.68
N GLU A 579 -16.17 -50.53 -38.45
CA GLU A 579 -15.22 -51.13 -39.41
C GLU A 579 -14.91 -52.62 -39.11
N ASP A 580 -15.34 -53.16 -37.97
CA ASP A 580 -15.40 -54.60 -37.63
C ASP A 580 -16.88 -55.11 -37.81
#